data_524d398f399d2af66555d55c9b9ed35b
#
_entry.id   524d398f399d2af66555d55c9b9ed35b
#
_cell.length_a   1.000
_cell.length_b   1.000
_cell.length_c   1.000
_cell.angle_alpha   90.00
_cell.angle_beta   90.00
_cell.angle_gamma   90.00
#
_symmetry.space_group_name_H-M   'P 1'
#
loop_
_entity.id
_entity.type
_entity.pdbx_description
1 polymer ?
#
loop_
_entity_poly.entity_id
_entity_poly.type
_entity_poly.pdbx_seq_one_letter_code
_entity_poly.pdbx_strand_id
1 'polypeptide(L)'
;DPDREGEAISWHLMQALKEDPSKMRRISFNEITKTAVKASIKQPRDLDLNLVDAQQARRMLDRMVGYTISPLLWVKVKRGLSAGRVQSVALRIICDREEEINSFIPEEYWSLDGEFKIKGEKKPLQAKFYGTDKKLPIHNKAEMDKILKALENAQYEITEVKKGERTKNAPLPFTTSTLQQEAAKTLNFSTQKTMRLAQQLYEGIDIKGSGTVGLISYLRTDSTRISQEADQAAREYIEAQYGDNYVSTT
;
A
#
# COMPACT_ATOMS: atom_id res chain seq x y z
N ASP A 1 -7.08 12.41 -16.83
CA ASP A 1 -7.12 11.87 -15.47
C ASP A 1 -8.56 11.85 -14.95
N PRO A 2 -8.99 10.77 -14.26
CA PRO A 2 -10.37 10.63 -13.79
C PRO A 2 -10.64 11.35 -12.45
N ASP A 3 -9.65 11.98 -11.84
CA ASP A 3 -9.77 12.63 -10.55
C ASP A 3 -10.18 14.11 -10.63
N ARG A 4 -10.39 14.74 -9.47
CA ARG A 4 -10.76 16.16 -9.40
C ARG A 4 -9.69 17.12 -9.92
N GLU A 5 -8.41 16.71 -9.90
CA GLU A 5 -7.33 17.53 -10.46
C GLU A 5 -7.45 17.55 -12.00
N GLY A 6 -7.72 16.39 -12.62
CA GLY A 6 -8.02 16.30 -14.07
C GLY A 6 -9.27 17.08 -14.46
N GLU A 7 -10.31 17.09 -13.61
CA GLU A 7 -11.53 17.88 -13.84
C GLU A 7 -11.23 19.39 -13.81
N ALA A 8 -10.45 19.84 -12.82
CA ALA A 8 -10.04 21.23 -12.71
C ALA A 8 -9.13 21.67 -13.88
N ILE A 9 -8.24 20.81 -14.36
CA ILE A 9 -7.42 21.08 -15.55
C ILE A 9 -8.33 21.31 -16.76
N SER A 10 -9.31 20.45 -16.97
CA SER A 10 -10.26 20.56 -18.07
C SER A 10 -11.07 21.86 -18.00
N TRP A 11 -11.51 22.24 -16.79
CA TRP A 11 -12.21 23.50 -16.55
C TRP A 11 -11.32 24.73 -16.85
N HIS A 12 -10.07 24.71 -16.36
CA HIS A 12 -9.11 25.79 -16.64
C HIS A 12 -8.80 25.92 -18.15
N LEU A 13 -8.68 24.80 -18.87
CA LEU A 13 -8.50 24.84 -20.32
C LEU A 13 -9.70 25.48 -21.03
N MET A 14 -10.92 25.13 -20.63
CA MET A 14 -12.14 25.74 -21.15
C MET A 14 -12.13 27.25 -20.92
N GLN A 15 -11.78 27.72 -19.74
CA GLN A 15 -11.70 29.16 -19.44
C GLN A 15 -10.59 29.85 -20.23
N ALA A 16 -9.43 29.23 -20.38
CA ALA A 16 -8.31 29.81 -21.12
C ALA A 16 -8.57 29.92 -22.62
N LEU A 17 -9.22 28.94 -23.20
CA LEU A 17 -9.57 28.93 -24.64
C LEU A 17 -10.74 29.87 -24.98
N LYS A 18 -11.52 30.31 -23.98
CA LYS A 18 -12.72 31.17 -24.16
C LYS A 18 -13.74 30.61 -25.15
N GLU A 19 -13.78 29.29 -25.25
CA GLU A 19 -14.74 28.59 -26.13
C GLU A 19 -16.11 28.47 -25.45
N ASP A 20 -17.13 28.31 -26.29
CA ASP A 20 -18.48 28.05 -25.80
C ASP A 20 -18.56 26.72 -25.06
N PRO A 21 -18.97 26.69 -23.78
CA PRO A 21 -19.08 25.48 -22.99
C PRO A 21 -19.92 24.38 -23.65
N SER A 22 -20.90 24.76 -24.48
CA SER A 22 -21.74 23.81 -25.21
C SER A 22 -21.00 22.97 -26.24
N LYS A 23 -19.86 23.47 -26.73
CA LYS A 23 -18.99 22.80 -27.70
C LYS A 23 -17.92 21.91 -27.05
N MET A 24 -17.72 21.98 -25.73
CA MET A 24 -16.72 21.25 -25.01
C MET A 24 -17.34 20.08 -24.28
N ARG A 25 -16.65 18.95 -24.33
CA ARG A 25 -17.05 17.72 -23.64
C ARG A 25 -15.88 17.12 -22.89
N ARG A 26 -16.16 16.55 -21.74
CA ARG A 26 -15.19 15.88 -20.90
C ARG A 26 -15.16 14.39 -21.20
N ILE A 27 -13.98 13.84 -21.43
CA ILE A 27 -13.72 12.39 -21.42
C ILE A 27 -12.75 12.05 -20.32
N SER A 28 -12.88 10.89 -19.73
CA SER A 28 -11.95 10.36 -18.71
C SER A 28 -11.78 8.86 -18.90
N PHE A 29 -10.59 8.38 -18.60
CA PHE A 29 -10.25 6.96 -18.69
C PHE A 29 -9.20 6.61 -17.64
N ASN A 30 -9.16 5.34 -17.23
CA ASN A 30 -8.23 4.87 -16.21
C ASN A 30 -6.95 4.29 -16.79
N GLU A 31 -6.91 4.01 -18.08
CA GLU A 31 -5.75 3.50 -18.80
C GLU A 31 -5.59 4.19 -20.16
N ILE A 32 -4.37 4.44 -20.59
CA ILE A 32 -4.05 5.06 -21.87
C ILE A 32 -3.83 3.95 -22.92
N THR A 33 -4.91 3.28 -23.29
CA THR A 33 -4.96 2.30 -24.37
C THR A 33 -5.82 2.79 -25.52
N LYS A 34 -5.55 2.28 -26.71
CA LYS A 34 -6.36 2.62 -27.91
C LYS A 34 -7.84 2.30 -27.72
N THR A 35 -8.12 1.19 -27.02
CA THR A 35 -9.49 0.72 -26.73
C THR A 35 -10.18 1.65 -25.74
N ALA A 36 -9.54 1.97 -24.60
CA ALA A 36 -10.09 2.84 -23.57
C ALA A 36 -10.35 4.26 -24.09
N VAL A 37 -9.40 4.84 -24.83
CA VAL A 37 -9.54 6.18 -25.41
C VAL A 37 -10.70 6.21 -26.42
N LYS A 38 -10.80 5.23 -27.34
CA LYS A 38 -11.90 5.16 -28.30
C LYS A 38 -13.26 4.96 -27.64
N ALA A 39 -13.33 4.18 -26.57
CA ALA A 39 -14.56 3.98 -25.80
C ALA A 39 -14.98 5.29 -25.10
N SER A 40 -14.05 6.00 -24.49
CA SER A 40 -14.31 7.27 -23.79
C SER A 40 -14.78 8.37 -24.72
N ILE A 41 -14.25 8.44 -25.96
CA ILE A 41 -14.72 9.40 -26.98
C ILE A 41 -16.19 9.16 -27.34
N LYS A 42 -16.66 7.92 -27.27
CA LYS A 42 -18.07 7.59 -27.55
C LYS A 42 -19.04 7.93 -26.42
N GLN A 43 -18.52 8.19 -25.23
CA GLN A 43 -19.29 8.48 -24.02
C GLN A 43 -18.81 9.78 -23.36
N PRO A 44 -18.87 10.92 -24.09
CA PRO A 44 -18.49 12.20 -23.51
C PRO A 44 -19.53 12.65 -22.50
N ARG A 45 -19.07 13.39 -21.49
CA ARG A 45 -19.93 14.00 -20.47
C ARG A 45 -19.68 15.50 -20.34
N ASP A 46 -20.50 16.16 -19.59
CA ASP A 46 -20.24 17.53 -19.18
C ASP A 46 -19.19 17.57 -18.04
N LEU A 47 -18.62 18.75 -17.81
CA LEU A 47 -17.75 19.00 -16.66
C LEU A 47 -18.55 18.87 -15.37
N ASP A 48 -17.97 18.19 -14.39
CA ASP A 48 -18.51 18.13 -13.04
C ASP A 48 -17.97 19.33 -12.21
N LEU A 49 -18.80 20.36 -12.12
CA LEU A 49 -18.45 21.57 -11.39
C LEU A 49 -18.27 21.32 -9.89
N ASN A 50 -18.90 20.30 -9.31
CA ASN A 50 -18.70 19.95 -7.90
C ASN A 50 -17.27 19.45 -7.67
N LEU A 51 -16.73 18.68 -8.60
CA LEU A 51 -15.31 18.25 -8.53
C LEU A 51 -14.35 19.42 -8.72
N VAL A 52 -14.66 20.37 -9.60
CA VAL A 52 -13.89 21.60 -9.78
C VAL A 52 -13.90 22.42 -8.50
N ASP A 53 -15.06 22.65 -7.90
CA ASP A 53 -15.21 23.41 -6.66
C ASP A 53 -14.50 22.70 -5.49
N ALA A 54 -14.57 21.39 -5.41
CA ALA A 54 -13.85 20.60 -4.40
C ALA A 54 -12.32 20.77 -4.52
N GLN A 55 -11.79 20.82 -5.76
CA GLN A 55 -10.38 21.08 -6.02
C GLN A 55 -9.99 22.51 -5.61
N GLN A 56 -10.79 23.49 -5.98
CA GLN A 56 -10.55 24.90 -5.64
C GLN A 56 -10.63 25.13 -4.14
N ALA A 57 -11.64 24.58 -3.46
CA ALA A 57 -11.78 24.67 -2.01
C ALA A 57 -10.55 24.07 -1.28
N ARG A 58 -10.07 22.93 -1.74
CA ARG A 58 -8.82 22.34 -1.23
C ARG A 58 -7.62 23.27 -1.42
N ARG A 59 -7.46 23.84 -2.59
CA ARG A 59 -6.36 24.77 -2.91
C ARG A 59 -6.42 26.03 -2.05
N MET A 60 -7.62 26.58 -1.85
CA MET A 60 -7.83 27.75 -0.96
C MET A 60 -7.48 27.39 0.48
N LEU A 61 -7.98 26.28 0.99
CA LEU A 61 -7.71 25.81 2.35
C LEU A 61 -6.20 25.61 2.60
N ASP A 62 -5.51 24.96 1.68
CA ASP A 62 -4.06 24.72 1.80
C ASP A 62 -3.28 26.04 1.84
N ARG A 63 -3.70 27.06 1.07
CA ARG A 63 -3.12 28.40 1.10
C ARG A 63 -3.42 29.12 2.41
N MET A 64 -4.68 29.13 2.82
CA MET A 64 -5.09 29.79 4.08
C MET A 64 -4.32 29.23 5.27
N VAL A 65 -4.27 27.91 5.41
CA VAL A 65 -3.53 27.24 6.48
C VAL A 65 -2.02 27.55 6.39
N GLY A 66 -1.44 27.41 5.21
CA GLY A 66 -0.01 27.61 5.00
C GLY A 66 0.42 29.05 5.30
N TYR A 67 -0.26 30.05 4.76
CA TYR A 67 0.10 31.47 4.94
C TYR A 67 -0.22 32.00 6.31
N THR A 68 -1.20 31.44 7.03
CA THR A 68 -1.56 31.88 8.38
C THR A 68 -0.63 31.27 9.43
N ILE A 69 -0.34 29.96 9.32
CA ILE A 69 0.38 29.24 10.37
C ILE A 69 1.91 29.29 10.17
N SER A 70 2.40 29.29 8.93
CA SER A 70 3.87 29.29 8.69
C SER A 70 4.57 30.50 9.31
N PRO A 71 4.06 31.77 9.21
CA PRO A 71 4.67 32.89 9.87
C PRO A 71 4.67 32.76 11.41
N LEU A 72 3.62 32.17 12.00
CA LEU A 72 3.58 31.91 13.43
C LEU A 72 4.70 30.97 13.87
N LEU A 73 4.97 29.93 13.10
CA LEU A 73 6.09 29.00 13.32
C LEU A 73 7.44 29.74 13.23
N TRP A 74 7.59 30.69 12.30
CA TRP A 74 8.82 31.47 12.19
C TRP A 74 9.13 32.34 13.40
N VAL A 75 8.10 32.85 14.01
CA VAL A 75 8.24 33.69 15.22
C VAL A 75 8.43 32.84 16.47
N LYS A 76 7.69 31.72 16.59
CA LYS A 76 7.62 30.93 17.83
C LYS A 76 8.62 29.78 17.88
N VAL A 77 9.06 29.27 16.74
CA VAL A 77 9.93 28.09 16.65
C VAL A 77 11.21 28.39 15.87
N LYS A 78 11.15 28.46 14.53
CA LYS A 78 12.32 28.71 13.69
C LYS A 78 11.90 29.20 12.30
N ARG A 79 12.67 30.15 11.73
CA ARG A 79 12.49 30.58 10.34
C ARG A 79 12.70 29.42 9.35
N GLY A 80 11.92 29.43 8.28
CA GLY A 80 11.98 28.42 7.20
C GLY A 80 11.12 27.20 7.43
N LEU A 81 10.45 27.07 8.57
CA LEU A 81 9.44 26.03 8.79
C LEU A 81 8.17 26.37 8.02
N SER A 82 7.46 25.33 7.55
CA SER A 82 6.16 25.47 6.90
C SER A 82 5.11 24.62 7.61
N ALA A 83 3.90 25.12 7.67
CA ALA A 83 2.74 24.36 8.10
C ALA A 83 1.83 24.11 6.91
N GLY A 84 1.13 23.01 6.96
CA GLY A 84 0.16 22.63 5.95
C GLY A 84 -0.75 21.53 6.48
N ARG A 85 -1.91 21.41 5.88
CA ARG A 85 -2.93 20.45 6.30
C ARG A 85 -2.41 19.01 6.36
N VAL A 86 -1.69 18.55 5.34
CA VAL A 86 -1.11 17.21 5.30
C VAL A 86 0.07 17.06 6.26
N GLN A 87 0.96 18.04 6.31
CA GLN A 87 2.13 18.06 7.20
C GLN A 87 1.73 17.98 8.67
N SER A 88 0.72 18.75 9.07
CA SER A 88 0.25 18.79 10.46
C SER A 88 -0.34 17.46 10.90
N VAL A 89 -1.13 16.81 10.04
CA VAL A 89 -1.68 15.47 10.32
C VAL A 89 -0.58 14.43 10.42
N ALA A 90 0.38 14.43 9.48
CA ALA A 90 1.51 13.51 9.51
C ALA A 90 2.35 13.68 10.79
N LEU A 91 2.64 14.92 11.19
CA LEU A 91 3.34 15.21 12.44
C LEU A 91 2.56 14.74 13.65
N ARG A 92 1.24 14.95 13.68
CA ARG A 92 0.38 14.48 14.77
C ARG A 92 0.45 12.97 14.95
N ILE A 93 0.36 12.20 13.86
CA ILE A 93 0.46 10.74 13.90
C ILE A 93 1.82 10.29 14.47
N ILE A 94 2.91 10.98 14.09
CA ILE A 94 4.24 10.70 14.62
C ILE A 94 4.31 11.01 16.12
N CYS A 95 3.78 12.16 16.55
CA CYS A 95 3.77 12.54 17.96
C CYS A 95 2.95 11.55 18.80
N ASP A 96 1.79 11.15 18.33
CA ASP A 96 0.94 10.16 19.02
C ASP A 96 1.68 8.82 19.18
N ARG A 97 2.42 8.39 18.15
CA ARG A 97 3.27 7.19 18.23
C ARG A 97 4.44 7.36 19.23
N GLU A 98 5.09 8.50 19.23
CA GLU A 98 6.15 8.80 20.21
C GLU A 98 5.61 8.82 21.65
N GLU A 99 4.40 9.33 21.85
CA GLU A 99 3.73 9.31 23.15
C GLU A 99 3.44 7.88 23.62
N GLU A 100 2.97 6.99 22.73
CA GLU A 100 2.80 5.57 23.00
C GLU A 100 4.14 4.91 23.38
N ILE A 101 5.23 5.21 22.66
CA ILE A 101 6.57 4.68 22.94
C ILE A 101 7.07 5.15 24.31
N ASN A 102 6.92 6.44 24.60
CA ASN A 102 7.38 7.05 25.85
C ASN A 102 6.56 6.60 27.07
N SER A 103 5.30 6.27 26.88
CA SER A 103 4.40 5.75 27.91
C SER A 103 4.46 4.23 28.07
N PHE A 104 5.20 3.53 27.20
CA PHE A 104 5.31 2.09 27.25
C PHE A 104 6.05 1.64 28.51
N ILE A 105 5.42 0.80 29.30
CA ILE A 105 6.01 0.18 30.50
C ILE A 105 6.50 -1.21 30.08
N PRO A 106 7.82 -1.46 30.08
CA PRO A 106 8.36 -2.78 29.75
C PRO A 106 7.91 -3.82 30.78
N GLU A 107 7.39 -4.94 30.29
CA GLU A 107 7.07 -6.10 31.12
C GLU A 107 8.08 -7.22 30.85
N GLU A 108 8.65 -7.77 31.92
CA GLU A 108 9.54 -8.93 31.81
C GLU A 108 8.74 -10.16 31.40
N TYR A 109 9.20 -10.86 30.39
CA TYR A 109 8.69 -12.16 29.99
C TYR A 109 9.81 -13.11 29.63
N TRP A 110 9.57 -14.38 29.80
CA TRP A 110 10.52 -15.45 29.51
C TRP A 110 9.89 -16.41 28.48
N SER A 111 10.73 -16.95 27.61
CA SER A 111 10.37 -18.04 26.70
C SER A 111 11.31 -19.21 26.91
N LEU A 112 10.79 -20.42 26.80
CA LEU A 112 11.56 -21.63 26.85
C LEU A 112 11.40 -22.37 25.54
N ASP A 113 12.51 -22.53 24.84
CA ASP A 113 12.58 -23.27 23.56
C ASP A 113 13.40 -24.54 23.82
N GLY A 114 12.88 -25.67 23.36
CA GLY A 114 13.53 -26.98 23.47
C GLY A 114 14.01 -27.46 22.10
N GLU A 115 15.18 -28.11 22.12
CA GLU A 115 15.74 -28.76 20.94
C GLU A 115 15.87 -30.25 21.20
N PHE A 116 15.09 -31.04 20.46
CA PHE A 116 14.98 -32.49 20.68
C PHE A 116 15.62 -33.26 19.50
N LYS A 117 16.54 -34.14 19.82
CA LYS A 117 17.14 -35.07 18.87
C LYS A 117 16.24 -36.29 18.69
N ILE A 118 15.75 -36.51 17.49
CA ILE A 118 14.94 -37.66 17.14
C ILE A 118 15.87 -38.73 16.52
N LYS A 119 15.75 -39.96 17.00
CA LYS A 119 16.56 -41.07 16.46
C LYS A 119 16.23 -41.31 14.98
N GLY A 120 17.24 -41.23 14.13
CA GLY A 120 17.09 -41.41 12.68
C GLY A 120 16.93 -40.12 11.91
N GLU A 121 16.69 -38.98 12.55
CA GLU A 121 16.57 -37.68 11.91
C GLU A 121 17.85 -36.85 12.01
N LYS A 122 18.20 -36.15 10.91
CA LYS A 122 19.39 -35.27 10.87
C LYS A 122 19.13 -33.90 11.53
N LYS A 123 17.87 -33.45 11.51
CA LYS A 123 17.50 -32.15 12.05
C LYS A 123 16.79 -32.32 13.37
N PRO A 124 17.15 -31.55 14.40
CA PRO A 124 16.44 -31.57 15.67
C PRO A 124 15.04 -31.00 15.52
N LEU A 125 14.12 -31.47 16.33
CA LEU A 125 12.79 -30.91 16.49
C LEU A 125 12.86 -29.68 17.40
N GLN A 126 12.43 -28.54 16.92
CA GLN A 126 12.29 -27.32 17.71
C GLN A 126 10.89 -27.29 18.33
N ALA A 127 10.82 -27.11 19.62
CA ALA A 127 9.55 -27.00 20.33
C ALA A 127 9.57 -25.81 21.28
N LYS A 128 8.40 -25.22 21.51
CA LYS A 128 8.22 -24.10 22.45
C LYS A 128 7.39 -24.58 23.62
N PHE A 129 7.81 -24.20 24.81
CA PHE A 129 7.00 -24.44 26.01
C PHE A 129 5.68 -23.69 25.90
N TYR A 130 4.61 -24.37 26.12
CA TYR A 130 3.27 -23.82 26.07
C TYR A 130 2.59 -23.74 27.44
N GLY A 131 2.84 -24.72 28.29
CA GLY A 131 2.15 -24.94 29.54
C GLY A 131 1.51 -26.32 29.57
N THR A 132 0.51 -26.49 30.40
CA THR A 132 -0.28 -27.75 30.49
C THR A 132 -1.49 -27.65 29.57
N ASP A 133 -2.68 -27.29 30.14
CA ASP A 133 -3.93 -27.16 29.37
C ASP A 133 -4.07 -25.81 28.68
N LYS A 134 -3.38 -24.78 29.16
CA LYS A 134 -3.41 -23.42 28.63
C LYS A 134 -2.00 -22.88 28.50
N LYS A 135 -1.84 -21.88 27.61
CA LYS A 135 -0.59 -21.13 27.49
C LYS A 135 -0.25 -20.50 28.84
N LEU A 136 0.90 -20.88 29.36
CA LEU A 136 1.41 -20.36 30.63
C LEU A 136 2.46 -19.28 30.34
N PRO A 137 2.17 -18.00 30.61
CA PRO A 137 3.17 -16.95 30.54
C PRO A 137 4.18 -17.12 31.70
N ILE A 138 5.44 -16.84 31.44
CA ILE A 138 6.52 -16.89 32.41
C ILE A 138 7.01 -15.46 32.60
N HIS A 139 6.86 -14.92 33.79
CA HIS A 139 7.11 -13.50 34.07
C HIS A 139 8.46 -13.21 34.72
N ASN A 140 9.10 -14.22 35.32
CA ASN A 140 10.36 -14.03 36.04
C ASN A 140 11.23 -15.29 36.05
N LYS A 141 12.48 -15.10 36.44
CA LYS A 141 13.47 -16.18 36.56
C LYS A 141 13.03 -17.29 37.52
N ALA A 142 12.39 -16.94 38.61
CA ALA A 142 11.99 -17.95 39.61
C ALA A 142 10.93 -18.93 39.08
N GLU A 143 10.02 -18.45 38.23
CA GLU A 143 9.05 -19.28 37.50
C GLU A 143 9.76 -20.16 36.47
N MET A 144 10.68 -19.59 35.70
CA MET A 144 11.50 -20.32 34.74
C MET A 144 12.30 -21.44 35.42
N ASP A 145 12.97 -21.15 36.51
CA ASP A 145 13.78 -22.15 37.26
C ASP A 145 12.94 -23.32 37.80
N LYS A 146 11.69 -23.07 38.20
CA LYS A 146 10.74 -24.13 38.58
C LYS A 146 10.39 -25.04 37.41
N ILE A 147 10.14 -24.45 36.25
CA ILE A 147 9.80 -25.20 35.03
C ILE A 147 11.03 -26.03 34.59
N LEU A 148 12.20 -25.44 34.56
CA LEU A 148 13.44 -26.14 34.22
C LEU A 148 13.71 -27.34 35.12
N LYS A 149 13.54 -27.18 36.43
CA LYS A 149 13.68 -28.30 37.40
C LYS A 149 12.69 -29.42 37.13
N ALA A 150 11.44 -29.08 36.76
CA ALA A 150 10.42 -30.07 36.45
C ALA A 150 10.73 -30.83 35.14
N LEU A 151 11.46 -30.20 34.21
CA LEU A 151 11.84 -30.77 32.94
C LEU A 151 13.17 -31.52 32.94
N GLU A 152 13.99 -31.41 33.98
CA GLU A 152 15.37 -31.91 34.04
C GLU A 152 15.49 -33.43 33.83
N ASN A 153 14.49 -34.20 34.29
CA ASN A 153 14.44 -35.66 34.09
C ASN A 153 13.14 -36.11 33.41
N ALA A 154 12.50 -35.21 32.69
CA ALA A 154 11.23 -35.50 32.03
C ALA A 154 11.39 -36.38 30.80
N GLN A 155 10.45 -37.28 30.59
CA GLN A 155 10.32 -38.00 29.33
C GLN A 155 9.43 -37.22 28.40
N TYR A 156 9.83 -37.19 27.12
CA TYR A 156 9.12 -36.43 26.10
C TYR A 156 8.49 -37.37 25.07
N GLU A 157 7.23 -37.15 24.80
CA GLU A 157 6.46 -37.93 23.83
C GLU A 157 5.72 -37.02 22.89
N ILE A 158 5.64 -37.40 21.60
CA ILE A 158 4.80 -36.71 20.63
C ILE A 158 3.40 -37.30 20.75
N THR A 159 2.50 -36.57 21.39
CA THR A 159 1.12 -37.03 21.61
C THR A 159 0.21 -36.82 20.41
N GLU A 160 0.47 -35.79 19.61
CA GLU A 160 -0.37 -35.47 18.44
C GLU A 160 0.46 -34.86 17.30
N VAL A 161 0.15 -35.23 16.08
CA VAL A 161 0.69 -34.62 14.85
C VAL A 161 -0.49 -34.16 13.99
N LYS A 162 -0.69 -32.84 13.95
CA LYS A 162 -1.70 -32.23 13.05
C LYS A 162 -1.04 -31.86 11.74
N LYS A 163 -1.45 -32.53 10.67
CA LYS A 163 -1.08 -32.16 9.30
C LYS A 163 -2.15 -31.23 8.74
N GLY A 164 -1.75 -30.10 8.24
CA GLY A 164 -2.66 -29.15 7.62
C GLY A 164 -1.99 -28.47 6.43
N GLU A 165 -2.81 -27.96 5.54
CA GLU A 165 -2.38 -27.17 4.41
C GLU A 165 -2.57 -25.69 4.71
N ARG A 166 -1.60 -24.89 4.35
CA ARG A 166 -1.69 -23.43 4.45
C ARG A 166 -1.64 -22.86 3.06
N THR A 167 -2.76 -22.31 2.63
CA THR A 167 -2.84 -21.57 1.37
C THR A 167 -2.24 -20.19 1.56
N LYS A 168 -1.32 -19.81 0.67
CA LYS A 168 -0.81 -18.45 0.56
C LYS A 168 -1.41 -17.82 -0.70
N ASN A 169 -2.30 -16.87 -0.50
CA ASN A 169 -2.88 -16.14 -1.61
C ASN A 169 -1.81 -15.28 -2.33
N ALA A 170 -1.98 -15.11 -3.63
CA ALA A 170 -1.21 -14.15 -4.41
C ALA A 170 -1.48 -12.71 -3.91
N PRO A 171 -0.49 -11.80 -3.99
CA PRO A 171 -0.72 -10.41 -3.68
C PRO A 171 -1.71 -9.79 -4.67
N LEU A 172 -2.50 -8.84 -4.20
CA LEU A 172 -3.40 -8.06 -5.05
C LEU A 172 -2.60 -7.09 -5.94
N PRO A 173 -3.19 -6.61 -7.05
CA PRO A 173 -2.63 -5.50 -7.81
C PRO A 173 -2.35 -4.29 -6.91
N PHE A 174 -1.36 -3.49 -7.28
CA PHE A 174 -0.95 -2.35 -6.47
C PHE A 174 -2.01 -1.24 -6.42
N THR A 175 -2.23 -0.73 -5.21
CA THR A 175 -2.75 0.63 -4.99
C THR A 175 -1.58 1.61 -4.92
N THR A 176 -1.86 2.92 -4.89
CA THR A 176 -0.81 3.94 -4.72
C THR A 176 0.05 3.68 -3.48
N SER A 177 -0.59 3.37 -2.36
CA SER A 177 0.09 3.12 -1.09
C SER A 177 0.96 1.87 -1.13
N THR A 178 0.44 0.76 -1.61
CA THR A 178 1.18 -0.51 -1.66
C THR A 178 2.32 -0.47 -2.67
N LEU A 179 2.15 0.25 -3.80
CA LEU A 179 3.22 0.49 -4.76
C LEU A 179 4.39 1.25 -4.12
N GLN A 180 4.10 2.32 -3.38
CA GLN A 180 5.13 3.11 -2.69
C GLN A 180 5.87 2.27 -1.64
N GLN A 181 5.15 1.48 -0.86
CA GLN A 181 5.74 0.61 0.17
C GLN A 181 6.65 -0.45 -0.45
N GLU A 182 6.19 -1.13 -1.48
CA GLU A 182 6.97 -2.19 -2.12
C GLU A 182 8.19 -1.62 -2.88
N ALA A 183 8.05 -0.49 -3.56
CA ALA A 183 9.16 0.19 -4.21
C ALA A 183 10.21 0.68 -3.20
N ALA A 184 9.79 1.17 -2.03
CA ALA A 184 10.71 1.54 -0.97
C ALA A 184 11.45 0.32 -0.40
N LYS A 185 10.73 -0.78 -0.16
CA LYS A 185 11.26 -2.00 0.44
C LYS A 185 12.21 -2.75 -0.51
N THR A 186 11.82 -2.90 -1.78
CA THR A 186 12.53 -3.77 -2.74
C THR A 186 13.58 -3.01 -3.54
N LEU A 187 13.27 -1.75 -3.92
CA LEU A 187 14.11 -0.94 -4.81
C LEU A 187 14.78 0.24 -4.10
N ASN A 188 14.49 0.44 -2.82
CA ASN A 188 14.96 1.59 -2.03
C ASN A 188 14.63 2.94 -2.71
N PHE A 189 13.45 3.04 -3.33
CA PHE A 189 12.99 4.28 -3.96
C PHE A 189 12.26 5.16 -2.95
N SER A 190 12.50 6.47 -3.04
CA SER A 190 11.65 7.44 -2.35
C SER A 190 10.25 7.47 -2.96
N THR A 191 9.25 7.87 -2.19
CA THR A 191 7.86 8.03 -2.66
C THR A 191 7.78 8.96 -3.88
N GLN A 192 8.55 10.04 -3.87
CA GLN A 192 8.62 10.99 -5.00
C GLN A 192 9.16 10.34 -6.27
N LYS A 193 10.25 9.55 -6.16
CA LYS A 193 10.82 8.82 -7.30
C LYS A 193 9.83 7.78 -7.83
N THR A 194 9.19 7.02 -6.94
CA THR A 194 8.18 6.03 -7.30
C THR A 194 7.05 6.65 -8.08
N MET A 195 6.47 7.75 -7.57
CA MET A 195 5.34 8.41 -8.23
C MET A 195 5.72 9.04 -9.58
N ARG A 196 6.93 9.57 -9.70
CA ARG A 196 7.43 10.09 -10.99
C ARG A 196 7.55 8.99 -12.05
N LEU A 197 8.11 7.84 -11.67
CA LEU A 197 8.23 6.71 -12.58
C LEU A 197 6.88 6.09 -12.92
N ALA A 198 5.98 5.99 -11.95
CA ALA A 198 4.62 5.54 -12.18
C ALA A 198 3.85 6.47 -13.15
N GLN A 199 4.03 7.78 -13.03
CA GLN A 199 3.45 8.74 -13.97
C GLN A 199 3.96 8.51 -15.40
N GLN A 200 5.25 8.28 -15.57
CA GLN A 200 5.83 7.97 -16.90
C GLN A 200 5.26 6.66 -17.47
N LEU A 201 5.10 5.63 -16.65
CA LEU A 201 4.50 4.36 -17.07
C LEU A 201 3.02 4.50 -17.44
N TYR A 202 2.29 5.37 -16.76
CA TYR A 202 0.90 5.67 -17.07
C TYR A 202 0.76 6.49 -18.38
N GLU A 203 1.51 7.57 -18.51
CA GLU A 203 1.47 8.46 -19.67
C GLU A 203 1.99 7.78 -20.95
N GLY A 204 2.89 6.84 -20.81
CA GLY A 204 3.47 6.04 -21.88
C GLY A 204 4.97 6.18 -22.01
N ILE A 205 5.59 5.08 -22.35
CA ILE A 205 7.01 5.00 -22.70
C ILE A 205 7.18 4.40 -24.10
N ASP A 206 8.26 4.79 -24.78
CA ASP A 206 8.56 4.25 -26.10
C ASP A 206 9.06 2.83 -26.01
N ILE A 207 8.33 1.90 -26.62
CA ILE A 207 8.71 0.48 -26.73
C ILE A 207 9.06 0.20 -28.19
N LYS A 208 10.23 -0.34 -28.40
CA LYS A 208 10.72 -0.68 -29.75
C LYS A 208 9.71 -1.59 -30.46
N GLY A 209 9.22 -1.13 -31.59
CA GLY A 209 8.22 -1.86 -32.40
C GLY A 209 6.77 -1.64 -32.03
N SER A 210 6.47 -0.96 -30.90
CA SER A 210 5.09 -0.70 -30.44
C SER A 210 4.77 0.79 -30.31
N GLY A 211 5.79 1.68 -30.41
CA GLY A 211 5.64 3.12 -30.17
C GLY A 211 5.45 3.45 -28.71
N THR A 212 4.83 4.60 -28.45
CA THR A 212 4.56 5.05 -27.06
C THR A 212 3.34 4.32 -26.51
N VAL A 213 3.53 3.58 -25.41
CA VAL A 213 2.49 2.72 -24.79
C VAL A 213 2.39 3.00 -23.30
N GLY A 214 1.19 3.23 -22.80
CA GLY A 214 0.88 3.24 -21.36
C GLY A 214 0.87 1.82 -20.81
N LEU A 215 1.66 1.59 -19.76
CA LEU A 215 1.89 0.25 -19.21
C LEU A 215 1.12 -0.05 -17.92
N ILE A 216 0.61 0.98 -17.26
CA ILE A 216 -0.15 0.84 -16.02
C ILE A 216 -1.45 1.63 -16.11
N SER A 217 -2.43 1.24 -15.31
CA SER A 217 -3.64 2.02 -15.10
C SER A 217 -3.36 3.24 -14.21
N TYR A 218 -4.36 4.10 -14.04
CA TYR A 218 -4.25 5.35 -13.28
C TYR A 218 -3.65 5.13 -11.90
N LEU A 219 -2.54 5.84 -11.63
CA LEU A 219 -1.64 5.58 -10.51
C LEU A 219 -2.14 6.13 -9.16
N ARG A 220 -3.07 7.09 -9.15
CA ARG A 220 -3.65 7.66 -7.92
C ARG A 220 -4.96 6.96 -7.59
N THR A 221 -4.85 5.78 -7.00
CA THR A 221 -6.01 4.92 -6.76
C THR A 221 -5.84 4.09 -5.48
N ASP A 222 -6.96 3.84 -4.82
CA ASP A 222 -7.07 2.86 -3.75
C ASP A 222 -7.72 1.55 -4.25
N SER A 223 -8.04 1.47 -5.54
CA SER A 223 -8.62 0.30 -6.18
C SER A 223 -7.54 -0.67 -6.65
N THR A 224 -7.79 -1.96 -6.49
CA THR A 224 -6.97 -3.05 -7.03
C THR A 224 -7.43 -3.51 -8.40
N ARG A 225 -8.37 -2.78 -9.02
CA ARG A 225 -8.91 -3.09 -10.35
C ARG A 225 -7.82 -2.99 -11.42
N ILE A 226 -7.78 -3.99 -12.31
CA ILE A 226 -7.03 -3.95 -13.57
C ILE A 226 -8.01 -3.91 -14.75
N SER A 227 -7.53 -3.55 -15.94
CA SER A 227 -8.37 -3.57 -17.14
C SER A 227 -8.69 -5.01 -17.56
N GLN A 228 -9.86 -5.22 -18.17
CA GLN A 228 -10.24 -6.54 -18.69
C GLN A 228 -9.26 -7.04 -19.75
N GLU A 229 -8.74 -6.14 -20.59
CA GLU A 229 -7.73 -6.46 -21.60
C GLU A 229 -6.44 -7.00 -20.97
N ALA A 230 -5.97 -6.36 -19.89
CA ALA A 230 -4.77 -6.81 -19.17
C ALA A 230 -5.00 -8.13 -18.41
N ASP A 231 -6.17 -8.31 -17.79
CA ASP A 231 -6.53 -9.56 -17.10
C ASP A 231 -6.57 -10.73 -18.09
N GLN A 232 -7.23 -10.55 -19.21
CA GLN A 232 -7.34 -11.57 -20.25
C GLN A 232 -5.96 -11.94 -20.82
N ALA A 233 -5.14 -10.95 -21.16
CA ALA A 233 -3.79 -11.17 -21.68
C ALA A 233 -2.89 -11.88 -20.64
N ALA A 234 -3.03 -11.56 -19.35
CA ALA A 234 -2.30 -12.22 -18.29
C ALA A 234 -2.72 -13.70 -18.14
N ARG A 235 -4.03 -13.97 -18.19
CA ARG A 235 -4.57 -15.35 -18.13
C ARG A 235 -4.05 -16.19 -19.29
N GLU A 236 -4.16 -15.71 -20.51
CA GLU A 236 -3.67 -16.39 -21.71
C GLU A 236 -2.16 -16.67 -21.64
N TYR A 237 -1.38 -15.71 -21.14
CA TYR A 237 0.05 -15.89 -20.95
C TYR A 237 0.37 -16.96 -19.90
N ILE A 238 -0.31 -16.92 -18.74
CA ILE A 238 -0.11 -17.88 -17.66
C ILE A 238 -0.50 -19.28 -18.11
N GLU A 239 -1.64 -19.42 -18.77
CA GLU A 239 -2.12 -20.70 -19.32
C GLU A 239 -1.11 -21.29 -20.30
N ALA A 240 -0.63 -20.50 -21.25
CA ALA A 240 0.33 -20.91 -22.26
C ALA A 240 1.71 -21.29 -21.69
N GLN A 241 2.18 -20.61 -20.64
CA GLN A 241 3.52 -20.82 -20.08
C GLN A 241 3.55 -21.84 -18.93
N TYR A 242 2.49 -21.90 -18.11
CA TYR A 242 2.47 -22.65 -16.85
C TYR A 242 1.34 -23.69 -16.79
N GLY A 243 0.33 -23.59 -17.64
CA GLY A 243 -0.83 -24.47 -17.69
C GLY A 243 -2.04 -23.97 -16.89
N ASP A 244 -3.20 -24.56 -17.14
CA ASP A 244 -4.51 -24.15 -16.63
C ASP A 244 -4.61 -24.11 -15.10
N ASN A 245 -3.85 -24.98 -14.42
CA ASN A 245 -3.85 -25.05 -12.95
C ASN A 245 -3.34 -23.78 -12.26
N TYR A 246 -2.68 -22.90 -13.00
CA TYR A 246 -2.14 -21.62 -12.48
C TYR A 246 -3.05 -20.44 -12.77
N VAL A 247 -4.14 -20.63 -13.50
CA VAL A 247 -5.15 -19.61 -13.75
C VAL A 247 -6.29 -19.76 -12.75
N SER A 248 -6.52 -18.70 -11.95
CA SER A 248 -7.65 -18.70 -11.01
C SER A 248 -8.98 -18.67 -11.77
N THR A 249 -9.94 -19.47 -11.31
CA THR A 249 -11.32 -19.50 -11.83
C THR A 249 -12.25 -18.50 -11.13
N THR A 250 -11.74 -17.73 -10.16
CA THR A 250 -12.48 -16.73 -9.38
C THR A 250 -12.00 -15.34 -9.66
#